data_d7b6c019fb3601261cab085931fd5e29
#
_entry.id   d7b6c019fb3601261cab085931fd5e29
#
_cell.length_a   1.000
_cell.length_b   1.000
_cell.length_c   1.000
_cell.angle_alpha   90.00
_cell.angle_beta   90.00
_cell.angle_gamma   90.00
#
_symmetry.space_group_name_H-M   'P 1'
#
loop_
_entity.id
_entity.type
_entity.pdbx_description
1 polymer ?
#
loop_
_entity_poly.entity_id
_entity_poly.type
_entity_poly.pdbx_seq_one_letter_code
_entity_poly.pdbx_strand_id
1 'polypeptide(L)'
;MMKFNECRIWSKTMMFCVMFVMHFTSFSQMTDVSNFIGLETDHTDGFLGAGVSFADFNGDHIDDLSFAHHSGDLRFYAGTGEETGFVEVDLDLPDYPFEAKMILWTDIDNDGDQDLFMTYRLAPNRLFRNDGGQFVNVSATCGIDQGARKSYGACFGDYDKDGYLDLFIANYTSSFDEYAFNELYLNQGDGTFEDVTMGSGMYEVTGIQSFQGQWVDFNQDGLLDLHVVRDRTIYANHFFEQQPAGAVTPFVEKANEVGLNASINCMSTTIADYDGDLDMDVYITAFPGDQNWLLVNNDYSFSPVNEDSGETPMDNLQVDAICWAGNWLDVDNNGFEDLHVANGYSEYTNYPAILDVYDEPDKLFLNDNGLFTESEDNLFQNVNTLSFSTAVGDYNRDGFPDLVSNCVGDYAQILRAEPNENHWMKFWLEGGISNRDAVGATIEIWVDGISQSRMLFAGENYLGQNSHWEHFGIGDMTSVDSVVVNWPIGAQSVYEGLEVDEHWLLVQDEEPMNLWTSDNVCEDECYGCTYAEACNFNPEANIEDGTCSFSCWSNANACGLGTVWNEDSATCVPDPDPCVGDLNYDNTITVSDLLILLNVMFGDCPE
;
A
#
# COMPACT_ATOMS: atom_id res chain seq x y z
N MET A 1 -8.40 -91.83 -28.55
CA MET A 1 -7.16 -91.12 -28.41
C MET A 1 -7.47 -89.78 -27.74
N MET A 2 -7.21 -89.73 -26.47
CA MET A 2 -7.45 -88.52 -25.63
C MET A 2 -6.33 -87.54 -25.79
N LYS A 3 -6.66 -86.28 -25.92
CA LYS A 3 -5.73 -85.16 -25.72
C LYS A 3 -6.29 -84.28 -24.60
N PHE A 4 -5.52 -84.20 -23.53
CA PHE A 4 -5.75 -83.31 -22.42
C PHE A 4 -5.52 -81.86 -22.87
N ASN A 5 -6.47 -80.99 -22.51
CA ASN A 5 -6.26 -79.55 -22.56
C ASN A 5 -6.08 -79.05 -21.13
N GLU A 6 -4.95 -78.45 -20.90
CA GLU A 6 -4.60 -77.74 -19.65
C GLU A 6 -5.44 -76.50 -19.49
N CYS A 7 -6.13 -76.39 -18.38
CA CYS A 7 -6.87 -75.24 -17.92
C CYS A 7 -5.92 -74.30 -17.15
N ARG A 8 -5.51 -73.17 -17.76
CA ARG A 8 -4.80 -72.10 -17.06
C ARG A 8 -5.80 -71.26 -16.28
N ILE A 9 -5.72 -71.34 -14.97
CA ILE A 9 -6.42 -70.48 -14.01
C ILE A 9 -5.72 -69.11 -14.01
N TRP A 10 -6.40 -68.09 -14.49
CA TRP A 10 -5.96 -66.68 -14.28
C TRP A 10 -6.53 -66.19 -12.95
N SER A 11 -5.66 -66.00 -11.98
CA SER A 11 -5.95 -65.30 -10.74
C SER A 11 -6.19 -63.81 -11.08
N LYS A 12 -7.42 -63.35 -11.01
CA LYS A 12 -7.75 -61.95 -11.00
C LYS A 12 -7.49 -61.39 -9.60
N THR A 13 -6.33 -60.80 -9.40
CA THR A 13 -6.08 -59.93 -8.26
C THR A 13 -6.91 -58.68 -8.46
N MET A 14 -7.98 -58.55 -7.72
CA MET A 14 -8.85 -57.39 -7.67
C MET A 14 -8.13 -56.33 -6.82
N MET A 15 -7.47 -55.40 -7.46
CA MET A 15 -6.87 -54.25 -6.82
C MET A 15 -8.01 -53.31 -6.42
N PHE A 16 -8.38 -53.32 -5.13
CA PHE A 16 -9.24 -52.30 -4.54
C PHE A 16 -8.43 -50.99 -4.48
N CYS A 17 -8.65 -50.06 -5.41
CA CYS A 17 -8.35 -48.66 -5.23
C CYS A 17 -9.31 -48.11 -4.17
N VAL A 18 -8.86 -48.00 -2.94
CA VAL A 18 -9.51 -47.16 -1.94
C VAL A 18 -9.22 -45.73 -2.36
N MET A 19 -10.16 -45.09 -3.04
CA MET A 19 -10.17 -43.64 -3.15
C MET A 19 -10.37 -43.12 -1.71
N PHE A 20 -9.31 -42.63 -1.10
CA PHE A 20 -9.42 -41.70 0.00
C PHE A 20 -10.01 -40.42 -0.64
N VAL A 21 -11.29 -40.21 -0.48
CA VAL A 21 -11.89 -38.89 -0.63
C VAL A 21 -11.40 -38.15 0.62
N MET A 22 -10.26 -37.44 0.50
CA MET A 22 -9.96 -36.40 1.44
C MET A 22 -11.09 -35.39 1.30
N HIS A 23 -11.94 -35.30 2.30
CA HIS A 23 -12.74 -34.12 2.51
C HIS A 23 -11.71 -33.07 2.94
N PHE A 24 -11.27 -32.25 2.00
CA PHE A 24 -10.73 -30.95 2.36
C PHE A 24 -11.92 -30.20 2.96
N THR A 25 -11.92 -30.02 4.26
CA THR A 25 -12.66 -28.91 4.85
C THR A 25 -11.98 -27.67 4.26
N SER A 26 -12.66 -26.93 3.40
CA SER A 26 -12.20 -25.60 3.02
C SER A 26 -12.11 -24.82 4.32
N PHE A 27 -10.89 -24.55 4.76
CA PHE A 27 -10.65 -23.52 5.76
C PHE A 27 -10.89 -22.19 5.05
N SER A 28 -11.53 -21.26 5.74
CA SER A 28 -11.60 -19.88 5.29
C SER A 28 -10.17 -19.37 5.10
N GLN A 29 -9.86 -18.74 4.00
CA GLN A 29 -8.57 -18.09 3.79
C GLN A 29 -8.50 -16.77 4.55
N MET A 30 -9.65 -16.12 4.79
CA MET A 30 -9.72 -14.85 5.50
C MET A 30 -10.87 -14.85 6.51
N THR A 31 -10.75 -14.02 7.53
CA THR A 31 -11.80 -13.78 8.53
C THR A 31 -12.08 -12.29 8.63
N ASP A 32 -13.37 -11.91 8.55
CA ASP A 32 -13.81 -10.54 8.80
C ASP A 32 -13.70 -10.20 10.30
N VAL A 33 -12.73 -9.36 10.63
CA VAL A 33 -12.43 -8.88 11.98
C VAL A 33 -12.91 -7.46 12.23
N SER A 34 -13.58 -6.82 11.29
CA SER A 34 -14.01 -5.41 11.33
C SER A 34 -14.77 -5.06 12.60
N ASN A 35 -15.70 -5.92 13.01
CA ASN A 35 -16.48 -5.71 14.25
C ASN A 35 -15.64 -5.85 15.53
N PHE A 36 -14.54 -6.61 15.48
CA PHE A 36 -13.66 -6.80 16.62
C PHE A 36 -12.71 -5.59 16.78
N ILE A 37 -12.15 -5.14 15.67
CA ILE A 37 -11.23 -3.99 15.62
C ILE A 37 -12.01 -2.67 15.78
N GLY A 38 -13.20 -2.56 15.17
CA GLY A 38 -14.13 -1.47 15.42
C GLY A 38 -13.76 -0.15 14.73
N LEU A 39 -13.27 -0.21 13.47
CA LEU A 39 -12.98 0.99 12.68
C LEU A 39 -14.27 1.64 12.18
N GLU A 40 -14.68 2.71 12.84
CA GLU A 40 -15.85 3.50 12.46
C GLU A 40 -15.47 4.56 11.42
N THR A 41 -15.58 4.25 10.15
CA THR A 41 -15.28 5.20 9.07
C THR A 41 -16.51 5.94 8.53
N ASP A 42 -17.72 5.45 8.79
CA ASP A 42 -19.05 6.03 8.45
C ASP A 42 -19.11 6.80 7.12
N HIS A 43 -18.83 6.10 6.01
CA HIS A 43 -18.99 6.62 4.66
C HIS A 43 -20.45 6.54 4.21
N THR A 44 -21.24 7.54 4.50
CA THR A 44 -22.67 7.55 4.12
C THR A 44 -22.92 8.05 2.70
N ASP A 45 -21.94 8.66 2.04
CA ASP A 45 -22.08 9.26 0.70
C ASP A 45 -20.69 9.41 0.07
N GLY A 46 -20.61 9.43 -1.24
CA GLY A 46 -19.35 9.66 -1.96
C GLY A 46 -19.51 9.40 -3.44
N PHE A 47 -18.94 10.27 -4.26
CA PHE A 47 -18.97 10.06 -5.71
C PHE A 47 -17.79 9.18 -6.14
N LEU A 48 -18.03 7.90 -6.40
CA LEU A 48 -17.03 6.92 -6.80
C LEU A 48 -15.99 6.63 -5.69
N GLY A 49 -16.44 6.45 -4.44
CA GLY A 49 -15.62 6.02 -3.33
C GLY A 49 -14.59 7.02 -2.84
N ALA A 50 -13.80 6.60 -1.88
CA ALA A 50 -12.70 7.33 -1.28
C ALA A 50 -11.57 6.34 -0.92
N GLY A 51 -10.34 6.83 -0.78
CA GLY A 51 -9.14 6.03 -0.64
C GLY A 51 -8.90 5.47 0.75
N VAL A 52 -8.07 4.43 0.81
CA VAL A 52 -7.50 3.86 2.02
C VAL A 52 -6.02 3.59 1.82
N SER A 53 -5.23 3.77 2.87
CA SER A 53 -3.78 3.51 2.83
C SER A 53 -3.33 2.76 4.07
N PHE A 54 -2.50 1.75 3.85
CA PHE A 54 -1.56 1.28 4.84
C PHE A 54 -0.26 2.09 4.70
N ALA A 55 0.27 2.60 5.81
CA ALA A 55 1.55 3.28 5.85
C ALA A 55 2.03 3.37 7.29
N ASP A 56 3.33 3.39 7.51
CA ASP A 56 3.92 3.71 8.81
C ASP A 56 4.11 5.23 8.92
N PHE A 57 3.06 5.97 9.31
CA PHE A 57 3.14 7.43 9.39
C PHE A 57 3.76 7.93 10.70
N ASN A 58 4.04 7.04 11.65
CA ASN A 58 4.61 7.38 12.94
C ASN A 58 6.08 6.92 13.10
N GLY A 59 6.61 6.13 12.16
CA GLY A 59 8.02 5.71 12.11
C GLY A 59 8.37 4.54 13.03
N ASP A 60 7.40 3.66 13.33
CA ASP A 60 7.62 2.50 14.21
C ASP A 60 7.69 1.15 13.46
N HIS A 61 7.66 1.18 12.13
CA HIS A 61 7.61 0.04 11.22
C HIS A 61 6.38 -0.86 11.38
N ILE A 62 5.32 -0.36 12.01
CA ILE A 62 4.02 -1.04 12.09
C ILE A 62 3.05 -0.36 11.12
N ASP A 63 2.28 -1.15 10.41
CA ASP A 63 1.30 -0.62 9.47
C ASP A 63 0.19 0.18 10.17
N ASP A 64 0.11 1.46 9.86
CA ASP A 64 -0.98 2.37 10.28
C ASP A 64 -2.03 2.47 9.17
N LEU A 65 -3.24 2.90 9.50
CA LEU A 65 -4.34 3.07 8.55
C LEU A 65 -4.79 4.52 8.40
N SER A 66 -5.06 4.90 7.17
CA SER A 66 -5.63 6.21 6.84
C SER A 66 -6.81 6.06 5.89
N PHE A 67 -7.91 6.77 6.17
CA PHE A 67 -9.11 6.74 5.35
C PHE A 67 -9.46 8.14 4.84
N ALA A 68 -9.59 8.26 3.53
CA ALA A 68 -10.19 9.43 2.89
C ALA A 68 -11.71 9.43 3.07
N HIS A 69 -12.31 10.60 3.07
CA HIS A 69 -13.75 10.75 3.27
C HIS A 69 -14.34 11.85 2.38
N HIS A 70 -15.57 11.65 1.91
CA HIS A 70 -16.24 12.57 0.99
C HIS A 70 -16.59 13.94 1.61
N SER A 71 -16.70 14.03 2.93
CA SER A 71 -16.98 15.28 3.66
C SER A 71 -15.74 15.94 4.25
N GLY A 72 -14.54 15.32 4.06
CA GLY A 72 -13.28 15.80 4.62
C GLY A 72 -12.99 15.35 6.06
N ASP A 73 -13.82 14.49 6.64
CA ASP A 73 -13.59 13.88 7.96
C ASP A 73 -12.60 12.71 7.82
N LEU A 74 -11.33 13.04 7.62
CA LEU A 74 -10.27 12.04 7.51
C LEU A 74 -10.14 11.25 8.81
N ARG A 75 -9.79 9.96 8.71
CA ARG A 75 -9.56 9.10 9.86
C ARG A 75 -8.17 8.49 9.78
N PHE A 76 -7.47 8.53 10.89
CA PHE A 76 -6.13 7.99 11.04
C PHE A 76 -6.08 7.06 12.25
N TYR A 77 -5.44 5.93 12.10
CA TYR A 77 -5.37 4.88 13.09
C TYR A 77 -3.94 4.35 13.16
N ALA A 78 -3.29 4.51 14.31
CA ALA A 78 -1.98 3.93 14.54
C ALA A 78 -2.11 2.43 14.83
N GLY A 79 -1.31 1.63 14.16
CA GLY A 79 -1.22 0.20 14.34
C GLY A 79 -0.62 -0.15 15.70
N THR A 80 -1.03 -1.29 16.25
CA THR A 80 -0.44 -1.81 17.50
C THR A 80 0.49 -3.00 17.24
N GLY A 81 0.49 -3.53 16.01
CA GLY A 81 1.18 -4.77 15.68
C GLY A 81 0.66 -6.01 16.40
N GLU A 82 -0.53 -5.94 16.96
CA GLU A 82 -1.19 -6.96 17.75
C GLU A 82 -2.59 -7.25 17.22
N GLU A 83 -3.17 -8.37 17.55
CA GLU A 83 -4.57 -8.74 17.20
C GLU A 83 -5.62 -7.68 17.61
N THR A 84 -5.30 -6.80 18.54
CA THR A 84 -6.17 -5.67 18.96
C THR A 84 -6.31 -4.61 17.89
N GLY A 85 -5.44 -4.61 16.88
CA GLY A 85 -5.48 -3.78 15.69
C GLY A 85 -4.97 -2.37 15.93
N PHE A 86 -5.85 -1.38 16.02
CA PHE A 86 -5.50 0.01 15.83
C PHE A 86 -6.00 0.93 16.95
N VAL A 87 -5.36 2.08 17.08
CA VAL A 87 -5.76 3.18 17.97
C VAL A 87 -6.01 4.43 17.11
N GLU A 88 -7.21 5.01 17.19
CA GLU A 88 -7.51 6.26 16.47
C GLU A 88 -6.62 7.40 16.97
N VAL A 89 -6.04 8.15 16.04
CA VAL A 89 -5.15 9.28 16.32
C VAL A 89 -5.62 10.54 15.60
N ASP A 90 -5.38 11.70 16.20
CA ASP A 90 -5.68 13.00 15.62
C ASP A 90 -4.37 13.66 15.20
N LEU A 91 -4.19 13.85 13.89
CA LEU A 91 -2.99 14.45 13.31
C LEU A 91 -2.99 15.99 13.37
N ASP A 92 -3.97 16.58 14.05
CA ASP A 92 -4.15 18.04 14.20
C ASP A 92 -4.19 18.79 12.84
N LEU A 93 -4.70 18.11 11.79
CA LEU A 93 -4.81 18.68 10.46
C LEU A 93 -5.97 19.70 10.43
N PRO A 94 -5.79 20.82 9.71
CA PRO A 94 -6.85 21.82 9.61
C PRO A 94 -8.07 21.29 8.85
N ASP A 95 -9.28 21.59 9.33
CA ASP A 95 -10.53 21.24 8.66
C ASP A 95 -10.52 21.61 7.18
N TYR A 96 -10.84 20.66 6.32
CA TYR A 96 -10.94 20.87 4.89
C TYR A 96 -12.15 20.12 4.32
N PRO A 97 -13.37 20.71 4.38
CA PRO A 97 -14.63 20.01 4.13
C PRO A 97 -14.88 19.81 2.63
N PHE A 98 -13.97 19.15 1.95
CA PHE A 98 -14.06 18.78 0.54
C PHE A 98 -13.88 17.29 0.39
N GLU A 99 -14.36 16.75 -0.71
CA GLU A 99 -14.29 15.34 -1.04
C GLU A 99 -12.85 14.92 -1.30
N ALA A 100 -12.20 14.30 -0.30
CA ALA A 100 -10.90 13.67 -0.45
C ALA A 100 -11.04 12.38 -1.26
N LYS A 101 -10.08 12.11 -2.14
CA LYS A 101 -10.06 10.90 -2.98
C LYS A 101 -8.98 9.93 -2.54
N MET A 102 -7.74 10.29 -2.64
CA MET A 102 -6.62 9.44 -2.29
C MET A 102 -5.84 10.06 -1.13
N ILE A 103 -5.35 9.23 -0.25
CA ILE A 103 -4.38 9.57 0.80
C ILE A 103 -3.10 8.83 0.46
N LEU A 104 -1.99 9.54 0.37
CA LEU A 104 -0.68 8.98 0.09
C LEU A 104 0.32 9.43 1.15
N TRP A 105 1.11 8.50 1.60
CA TRP A 105 2.22 8.70 2.50
C TRP A 105 3.53 8.40 1.79
N THR A 106 4.48 9.31 1.88
CA THR A 106 5.83 9.14 1.33
C THR A 106 6.75 10.23 1.87
N ASP A 107 8.02 9.94 2.00
CA ASP A 107 9.06 10.89 2.43
C ASP A 107 9.51 11.74 1.22
N ILE A 108 8.96 12.96 1.08
CA ILE A 108 9.24 13.83 -0.07
C ILE A 108 10.55 14.59 0.03
N ASP A 109 11.14 14.73 1.22
CA ASP A 109 12.37 15.49 1.44
C ASP A 109 13.53 14.65 2.04
N ASN A 110 13.33 13.33 2.15
CA ASN A 110 14.31 12.34 2.61
C ASN A 110 14.77 12.57 4.05
N ASP A 111 13.91 13.10 4.93
CA ASP A 111 14.25 13.33 6.33
C ASP A 111 13.92 12.14 7.24
N GLY A 112 13.23 11.13 6.72
CA GLY A 112 12.84 9.88 7.39
C GLY A 112 11.45 9.90 8.00
N ASP A 113 10.73 11.03 7.89
CA ASP A 113 9.36 11.17 8.35
C ASP A 113 8.39 11.07 7.14
N GLN A 114 7.34 10.27 7.24
CA GLN A 114 6.36 10.14 6.17
C GLN A 114 5.51 11.42 6.04
N ASP A 115 5.51 12.02 4.86
CA ASP A 115 4.70 13.19 4.50
C ASP A 115 3.35 12.75 3.93
N LEU A 116 2.36 13.66 4.00
CA LEU A 116 0.99 13.35 3.62
C LEU A 116 0.55 14.14 2.38
N PHE A 117 0.31 13.44 1.27
CA PHE A 117 -0.31 14.01 0.08
C PHE A 117 -1.75 13.52 -0.08
N MET A 118 -2.66 14.43 -0.45
CA MET A 118 -4.07 14.10 -0.66
C MET A 118 -4.60 14.71 -1.95
N THR A 119 -5.31 13.90 -2.72
CA THR A 119 -6.07 14.38 -3.88
C THR A 119 -7.50 14.71 -3.48
N TYR A 120 -8.06 15.71 -4.18
CA TYR A 120 -9.42 16.19 -3.93
C TYR A 120 -10.24 16.31 -5.21
N ARG A 121 -11.51 15.98 -5.10
CA ARG A 121 -12.48 16.24 -6.15
C ARG A 121 -13.08 17.63 -5.98
N LEU A 122 -12.91 18.51 -7.00
CA LEU A 122 -13.41 19.89 -7.03
C LEU A 122 -12.83 20.82 -5.95
N ALA A 123 -11.65 20.50 -5.46
CA ALA A 123 -10.88 21.35 -4.56
C ALA A 123 -9.38 21.20 -4.86
N PRO A 124 -8.51 22.15 -4.43
CA PRO A 124 -7.07 21.97 -4.51
C PRO A 124 -6.57 20.76 -3.73
N ASN A 125 -5.60 20.04 -4.29
CA ASN A 125 -4.88 18.99 -3.60
C ASN A 125 -4.09 19.54 -2.41
N ARG A 126 -3.75 18.69 -1.45
CA ARG A 126 -3.05 19.09 -0.22
C ARG A 126 -1.77 18.30 -0.05
N LEU A 127 -0.73 19.00 0.39
CA LEU A 127 0.52 18.42 0.83
C LEU A 127 0.85 18.95 2.23
N PHE A 128 1.08 18.04 3.14
CA PHE A 128 1.52 18.32 4.49
C PHE A 128 2.89 17.69 4.69
N ARG A 129 3.87 18.51 4.97
CA ARG A 129 5.18 18.01 5.36
C ARG A 129 5.15 17.66 6.84
N ASN A 130 5.69 16.51 7.17
CA ASN A 130 5.87 16.04 8.53
C ASN A 130 7.24 16.51 9.06
N ASP A 131 7.25 17.28 10.11
CA ASP A 131 8.48 17.73 10.77
C ASP A 131 8.54 17.06 12.16
N GLY A 132 8.86 15.75 12.23
CA GLY A 132 8.93 14.98 13.48
C GLY A 132 7.58 14.87 14.20
N GLY A 133 6.53 14.50 13.50
CA GLY A 133 5.18 14.38 14.01
C GLY A 133 4.38 15.70 13.99
N GLN A 134 4.91 16.78 13.41
CA GLN A 134 4.22 18.03 13.23
C GLN A 134 3.90 18.27 11.75
N PHE A 135 2.64 18.11 11.35
CA PHE A 135 2.21 18.32 9.96
C PHE A 135 2.09 19.79 9.60
N VAL A 136 2.94 20.24 8.70
CA VAL A 136 2.97 21.60 8.18
C VAL A 136 2.32 21.64 6.80
N ASN A 137 1.20 22.35 6.64
CA ASN A 137 0.58 22.53 5.34
C ASN A 137 1.45 23.38 4.41
N VAL A 138 2.10 22.75 3.45
CA VAL A 138 2.97 23.39 2.46
C VAL A 138 2.29 23.58 1.09
N SER A 139 1.04 23.16 0.92
CA SER A 139 0.32 23.13 -0.36
C SER A 139 0.36 24.45 -1.15
N ALA A 140 0.34 25.59 -0.46
CA ALA A 140 0.35 26.91 -1.12
C ALA A 140 1.76 27.38 -1.54
N THR A 141 2.80 26.71 -1.09
CA THR A 141 4.22 27.13 -1.26
C THR A 141 5.06 26.08 -1.95
N CYS A 142 4.62 24.82 -1.96
CA CYS A 142 5.37 23.72 -2.54
C CYS A 142 5.40 23.70 -4.08
N GLY A 143 4.67 24.56 -4.78
CA GLY A 143 4.67 24.62 -6.26
C GLY A 143 3.57 23.80 -6.95
N ILE A 144 2.87 22.91 -6.24
CA ILE A 144 1.74 22.15 -6.77
C ILE A 144 0.56 23.11 -7.05
N ASP A 145 -0.10 22.95 -8.21
CA ASP A 145 -1.20 23.83 -8.63
C ASP A 145 -2.36 23.82 -7.62
N GLN A 146 -2.80 24.99 -7.25
CA GLN A 146 -3.91 25.21 -6.33
C GLN A 146 -5.27 25.36 -7.05
N GLY A 147 -5.38 24.88 -8.29
CA GLY A 147 -6.64 24.82 -9.03
C GLY A 147 -7.58 23.74 -8.45
N ALA A 148 -8.88 24.06 -8.41
CA ALA A 148 -9.90 23.07 -8.05
C ALA A 148 -10.13 22.12 -9.24
N ARG A 149 -9.49 20.96 -9.23
CA ARG A 149 -9.62 19.93 -10.26
C ARG A 149 -10.48 18.76 -9.77
N LYS A 150 -10.63 17.74 -10.58
CA LYS A 150 -11.18 16.45 -10.19
C LYS A 150 -10.02 15.47 -10.17
N SER A 151 -9.13 15.62 -9.19
CA SER A 151 -8.03 14.70 -9.01
C SER A 151 -8.55 13.44 -8.33
N TYR A 152 -8.12 12.30 -8.82
CA TYR A 152 -8.45 10.98 -8.25
C TYR A 152 -7.17 10.32 -7.75
N GLY A 153 -6.50 9.52 -8.55
CA GLY A 153 -5.26 8.87 -8.17
C GLY A 153 -4.05 9.79 -8.31
N ALA A 154 -3.01 9.44 -7.60
CA ALA A 154 -1.67 9.99 -7.73
C ALA A 154 -0.66 8.88 -7.44
N CYS A 155 0.57 9.04 -7.89
CA CYS A 155 1.68 8.16 -7.55
C CYS A 155 2.99 8.94 -7.54
N PHE A 156 3.88 8.52 -6.62
CA PHE A 156 5.24 9.05 -6.56
C PHE A 156 6.24 8.09 -7.18
N GLY A 157 7.34 8.62 -7.74
CA GLY A 157 8.45 7.85 -8.29
C GLY A 157 9.60 8.78 -8.69
N ASP A 158 10.82 8.35 -8.47
CA ASP A 158 12.03 9.10 -8.81
C ASP A 158 12.41 8.84 -10.28
N TYR A 159 11.71 9.51 -11.22
CA TYR A 159 11.89 9.22 -12.63
C TYR A 159 13.20 9.80 -13.20
N ASP A 160 13.72 10.90 -12.64
CA ASP A 160 14.96 11.51 -13.14
C ASP A 160 16.22 11.04 -12.40
N LYS A 161 16.05 10.17 -11.39
CA LYS A 161 17.10 9.53 -10.59
C LYS A 161 17.97 10.52 -9.82
N ASP A 162 17.35 11.56 -9.28
CA ASP A 162 18.04 12.52 -8.43
C ASP A 162 17.96 12.17 -6.93
N GLY A 163 17.21 11.13 -6.58
CA GLY A 163 17.03 10.62 -5.22
C GLY A 163 15.83 11.23 -4.51
N TYR A 164 15.01 12.04 -5.17
CA TYR A 164 13.77 12.60 -4.62
C TYR A 164 12.56 12.13 -5.41
N LEU A 165 11.45 11.92 -4.73
CA LEU A 165 10.24 11.40 -5.35
C LEU A 165 9.46 12.47 -6.09
N ASP A 166 9.24 12.24 -7.39
CA ASP A 166 8.42 13.05 -8.28
C ASP A 166 6.96 12.63 -8.22
N LEU A 167 6.05 13.55 -8.56
CA LEU A 167 4.62 13.33 -8.39
C LEU A 167 3.87 13.35 -9.72
N PHE A 168 3.13 12.27 -9.99
CA PHE A 168 2.11 12.26 -11.04
C PHE A 168 0.70 12.32 -10.43
N ILE A 169 -0.21 13.14 -11.04
CA ILE A 169 -1.60 13.28 -10.60
C ILE A 169 -2.53 12.96 -11.78
N ALA A 170 -3.40 11.98 -11.58
CA ALA A 170 -4.45 11.60 -12.51
C ALA A 170 -5.70 12.47 -12.30
N ASN A 171 -6.10 13.18 -13.34
CA ASN A 171 -7.27 14.03 -13.34
C ASN A 171 -8.39 13.45 -14.19
N TYR A 172 -9.65 13.64 -13.75
CA TYR A 172 -10.82 13.13 -14.42
C TYR A 172 -11.76 14.26 -14.84
N THR A 173 -11.99 14.44 -16.12
CA THR A 173 -12.98 15.40 -16.61
C THR A 173 -13.89 14.81 -17.66
N SER A 174 -15.19 15.01 -17.50
CA SER A 174 -16.22 14.60 -18.48
C SER A 174 -16.57 15.70 -19.48
N SER A 175 -15.96 16.86 -19.39
CA SER A 175 -16.21 18.02 -20.25
C SER A 175 -14.89 18.53 -20.84
N PHE A 176 -14.98 19.21 -21.99
CA PHE A 176 -13.86 19.89 -22.63
C PHE A 176 -13.48 21.17 -21.85
N ASP A 177 -13.26 21.06 -20.55
CA ASP A 177 -12.73 22.16 -19.77
C ASP A 177 -11.26 22.37 -20.14
N GLU A 178 -10.90 23.60 -20.46
CA GLU A 178 -9.57 23.99 -20.97
C GLU A 178 -8.40 23.69 -19.99
N TYR A 179 -8.67 23.17 -18.80
CA TYR A 179 -7.69 23.05 -17.71
C TYR A 179 -7.59 21.66 -17.08
N ALA A 180 -8.19 20.66 -17.67
CA ALA A 180 -8.10 19.31 -17.12
C ALA A 180 -7.11 18.49 -17.94
N PHE A 181 -5.93 18.31 -17.43
CA PHE A 181 -4.88 17.39 -17.89
C PHE A 181 -4.31 16.68 -16.68
N ASN A 182 -3.70 15.53 -16.89
CA ASN A 182 -2.86 14.91 -15.89
C ASN A 182 -1.64 15.79 -15.66
N GLU A 183 -1.10 15.78 -14.46
CA GLU A 183 -0.03 16.66 -14.05
C GLU A 183 1.20 15.85 -13.66
N LEU A 184 2.37 16.30 -14.08
CA LEU A 184 3.66 15.77 -13.67
C LEU A 184 4.47 16.88 -13.02
N TYR A 185 4.92 16.62 -11.81
CA TYR A 185 5.71 17.53 -11.00
C TYR A 185 7.06 16.92 -10.68
N LEU A 186 8.12 17.67 -10.95
CA LEU A 186 9.49 17.33 -10.59
C LEU A 186 9.80 17.88 -9.20
N ASN A 187 10.23 17.01 -8.29
CA ASN A 187 10.72 17.41 -6.97
C ASN A 187 12.08 18.10 -7.09
N GLN A 188 12.26 19.22 -6.42
CA GLN A 188 13.49 20.00 -6.47
C GLN A 188 14.48 19.66 -5.33
N GLY A 189 14.14 18.71 -4.46
CA GLY A 189 14.93 18.32 -3.29
C GLY A 189 15.02 19.40 -2.19
N ASP A 190 14.17 20.42 -2.27
CA ASP A 190 14.10 21.52 -1.27
C ASP A 190 12.68 21.69 -0.68
N GLY A 191 11.84 20.65 -0.83
CA GLY A 191 10.43 20.67 -0.44
C GLY A 191 9.51 21.39 -1.42
N THR A 192 9.99 21.70 -2.64
CA THR A 192 9.20 22.31 -3.71
C THR A 192 9.16 21.45 -4.96
N PHE A 193 8.10 21.62 -5.76
CA PHE A 193 7.84 20.91 -7.00
C PHE A 193 7.72 21.86 -8.18
N GLU A 194 8.27 21.50 -9.33
CA GLU A 194 8.14 22.22 -10.59
C GLU A 194 7.15 21.49 -11.51
N ASP A 195 6.12 22.19 -12.01
CA ASP A 195 5.22 21.65 -13.04
C ASP A 195 5.97 21.47 -14.37
N VAL A 196 6.27 20.22 -14.73
CA VAL A 196 6.97 19.84 -15.95
C VAL A 196 6.05 19.22 -17.00
N THR A 197 4.75 19.19 -16.75
CA THR A 197 3.73 18.54 -17.59
C THR A 197 3.84 18.91 -19.06
N MET A 198 3.94 20.21 -19.38
CA MET A 198 3.97 20.71 -20.75
C MET A 198 5.21 20.29 -21.56
N GLY A 199 6.31 19.97 -20.89
CA GLY A 199 7.59 19.59 -21.49
C GLY A 199 7.84 18.10 -21.49
N SER A 200 7.06 17.32 -20.73
CA SER A 200 7.32 15.91 -20.45
C SER A 200 7.09 14.98 -21.66
N GLY A 201 6.22 15.34 -22.59
CA GLY A 201 5.71 14.43 -23.62
C GLY A 201 4.36 13.78 -23.27
N MET A 202 3.89 13.95 -22.03
CA MET A 202 2.62 13.38 -21.52
C MET A 202 1.43 14.33 -21.67
N TYR A 203 1.67 15.56 -22.13
CA TYR A 203 0.61 16.57 -22.20
C TYR A 203 -0.45 16.24 -23.25
N GLU A 204 -1.68 16.07 -22.83
CA GLU A 204 -2.86 15.93 -23.68
C GLU A 204 -3.87 17.05 -23.45
N VAL A 205 -4.46 17.54 -24.54
CA VAL A 205 -5.42 18.67 -24.53
C VAL A 205 -6.89 18.22 -24.49
N THR A 206 -7.21 16.93 -24.60
CA THR A 206 -8.61 16.48 -24.77
C THR A 206 -8.90 15.15 -24.15
N GLY A 207 -10.06 15.04 -23.50
CA GLY A 207 -10.64 13.76 -23.13
C GLY A 207 -9.91 13.04 -21.98
N ILE A 208 -9.41 13.79 -21.00
CA ILE A 208 -8.71 13.25 -19.85
C ILE A 208 -9.74 12.71 -18.86
N GLN A 209 -9.80 11.41 -18.78
CA GLN A 209 -10.65 10.66 -17.86
C GLN A 209 -9.80 9.59 -17.19
N SER A 210 -8.72 10.05 -16.56
CA SER A 210 -7.77 9.17 -15.88
C SER A 210 -8.18 9.01 -14.42
N PHE A 211 -8.13 7.78 -13.93
CA PHE A 211 -8.34 7.48 -12.52
C PHE A 211 -7.02 7.25 -11.80
N GLN A 212 -6.03 6.68 -12.48
CA GLN A 212 -4.77 6.27 -11.87
C GLN A 212 -3.61 6.39 -12.85
N GLY A 213 -2.42 6.60 -12.34
CA GLY A 213 -1.13 6.35 -12.98
C GLY A 213 -0.30 5.44 -12.10
N GLN A 214 0.60 4.66 -12.70
CA GLN A 214 1.50 3.74 -12.01
C GLN A 214 2.88 3.83 -12.62
N TRP A 215 3.89 4.17 -11.81
CA TRP A 215 5.29 4.10 -12.21
C TRP A 215 5.77 2.65 -12.22
N VAL A 216 6.50 2.27 -13.26
CA VAL A 216 7.01 0.90 -13.42
C VAL A 216 8.11 0.86 -14.49
N ASP A 217 9.08 -0.01 -14.35
CA ASP A 217 10.10 -0.29 -15.36
C ASP A 217 9.77 -1.62 -16.05
N PHE A 218 8.87 -1.59 -17.05
CA PHE A 218 8.41 -2.80 -17.73
C PHE A 218 9.46 -3.39 -18.70
N ASN A 219 10.38 -2.59 -19.19
CA ASN A 219 11.40 -3.04 -20.14
C ASN A 219 12.74 -3.34 -19.47
N GLN A 220 12.82 -3.21 -18.14
CA GLN A 220 13.97 -3.47 -17.30
C GLN A 220 15.24 -2.69 -17.77
N ASP A 221 15.05 -1.47 -18.32
CA ASP A 221 16.17 -0.62 -18.74
C ASP A 221 16.67 0.28 -17.60
N GLY A 222 16.03 0.18 -16.45
CA GLY A 222 16.32 0.93 -15.24
C GLY A 222 15.69 2.32 -15.22
N LEU A 223 14.84 2.69 -16.16
CA LEU A 223 14.12 3.96 -16.18
C LEU A 223 12.64 3.72 -15.82
N LEU A 224 12.05 4.58 -15.01
CA LEU A 224 10.64 4.46 -14.64
C LEU A 224 9.73 4.96 -15.78
N ASP A 225 8.98 4.04 -16.34
CA ASP A 225 7.89 4.32 -17.27
C ASP A 225 6.60 4.66 -16.51
N LEU A 226 5.57 5.17 -17.19
CA LEU A 226 4.29 5.48 -16.57
C LEU A 226 3.12 4.86 -17.34
N HIS A 227 2.40 3.94 -16.70
CA HIS A 227 1.12 3.43 -17.20
C HIS A 227 -0.04 4.26 -16.62
N VAL A 228 -0.98 4.71 -17.48
CA VAL A 228 -2.12 5.55 -17.09
C VAL A 228 -3.42 4.92 -17.56
N VAL A 229 -4.30 4.55 -16.62
CA VAL A 229 -5.62 4.01 -16.95
C VAL A 229 -6.64 5.11 -17.20
N ARG A 230 -7.48 4.90 -18.22
CA ARG A 230 -8.47 5.86 -18.69
C ARG A 230 -9.85 5.23 -18.77
N ASP A 231 -10.82 5.91 -18.17
CA ASP A 231 -12.24 5.53 -18.28
C ASP A 231 -12.79 5.90 -19.66
N ARG A 232 -13.66 5.09 -20.19
CA ARG A 232 -14.37 5.19 -21.47
C ARG A 232 -13.72 4.48 -22.66
N THR A 233 -14.51 3.64 -23.29
CA THR A 233 -14.14 2.84 -24.47
C THR A 233 -13.67 3.64 -25.68
N ILE A 234 -13.83 4.96 -25.68
CA ILE A 234 -13.37 5.85 -26.76
C ILE A 234 -11.93 6.35 -26.55
N TYR A 235 -11.34 6.06 -25.40
CA TYR A 235 -9.97 6.42 -25.04
C TYR A 235 -9.19 5.15 -24.72
N ALA A 236 -8.03 4.98 -25.32
CA ALA A 236 -7.11 3.92 -24.91
C ALA A 236 -6.33 4.34 -23.67
N ASN A 237 -5.92 3.37 -22.86
CA ASN A 237 -4.93 3.60 -21.82
C ASN A 237 -3.63 4.14 -22.42
N HIS A 238 -2.85 4.86 -21.66
CA HIS A 238 -1.54 5.33 -22.06
C HIS A 238 -0.44 4.54 -21.37
N PHE A 239 0.64 4.41 -22.10
CA PHE A 239 1.92 3.97 -21.55
C PHE A 239 3.00 4.90 -22.08
N PHE A 240 3.63 5.62 -21.19
CA PHE A 240 4.66 6.59 -21.47
C PHE A 240 6.02 5.99 -21.12
N GLU A 241 6.74 5.54 -22.16
CA GLU A 241 8.09 5.04 -22.02
C GLU A 241 9.06 6.19 -21.79
N GLN A 242 9.83 6.11 -20.73
CA GLN A 242 10.86 7.09 -20.42
C GLN A 242 12.02 6.98 -21.41
N GLN A 243 12.53 8.11 -21.83
CA GLN A 243 13.63 8.17 -22.79
C GLN A 243 14.95 8.48 -22.08
N PRO A 244 16.07 7.94 -22.59
CA PRO A 244 17.38 8.21 -22.00
C PRO A 244 17.70 9.70 -21.90
N ALA A 245 18.49 10.07 -20.89
CA ALA A 245 18.88 11.45 -20.61
C ALA A 245 19.40 12.19 -21.88
N GLY A 246 18.84 13.39 -22.13
CA GLY A 246 19.16 14.21 -23.30
C GLY A 246 18.22 14.00 -24.49
N ALA A 247 17.20 13.18 -24.39
CA ALA A 247 16.11 13.11 -25.37
C ALA A 247 15.38 14.47 -25.49
N VAL A 248 14.63 14.66 -26.57
CA VAL A 248 13.88 15.91 -26.81
C VAL A 248 12.71 16.04 -25.84
N THR A 249 12.08 14.93 -25.52
CA THR A 249 11.04 14.82 -24.50
C THR A 249 11.41 13.66 -23.57
N PRO A 250 11.20 13.80 -22.27
CA PRO A 250 11.46 12.71 -21.32
C PRO A 250 10.64 11.45 -21.61
N PHE A 251 9.41 11.57 -22.08
CA PHE A 251 8.51 10.45 -22.29
C PHE A 251 7.94 10.38 -23.71
N VAL A 252 7.69 9.16 -24.17
CA VAL A 252 7.07 8.85 -25.47
C VAL A 252 5.93 7.85 -25.29
N GLU A 253 4.75 8.14 -25.81
CA GLU A 253 3.60 7.25 -25.75
C GLU A 253 3.82 5.99 -26.57
N LYS A 254 3.69 4.80 -25.96
CA LYS A 254 4.01 3.48 -26.52
C LYS A 254 2.92 2.42 -26.34
N ALA A 255 1.80 2.73 -25.70
CA ALA A 255 0.80 1.73 -25.33
C ALA A 255 0.37 0.84 -26.51
N ASN A 256 0.19 1.44 -27.72
CA ASN A 256 -0.19 0.67 -28.90
C ASN A 256 0.95 -0.20 -29.47
N GLU A 257 2.18 0.17 -29.20
CA GLU A 257 3.36 -0.59 -29.70
C GLU A 257 3.59 -1.83 -28.82
N VAL A 258 3.40 -1.70 -27.51
CA VAL A 258 3.69 -2.76 -26.55
C VAL A 258 2.45 -3.59 -26.15
N GLY A 259 1.23 -3.16 -26.47
CA GLY A 259 0.01 -3.89 -26.19
C GLY A 259 -0.76 -3.45 -24.93
N LEU A 260 -0.39 -2.32 -24.33
CA LEU A 260 -1.05 -1.73 -23.13
C LEU A 260 -2.22 -0.79 -23.47
N ASN A 261 -2.67 -0.72 -24.73
CA ASN A 261 -3.66 0.22 -25.23
C ASN A 261 -5.12 -0.24 -25.02
N ALA A 262 -5.46 -0.83 -23.89
CA ALA A 262 -6.83 -1.22 -23.58
C ALA A 262 -7.79 -0.03 -23.75
N SER A 263 -8.89 -0.26 -24.47
CA SER A 263 -9.94 0.74 -24.75
C SER A 263 -11.27 0.25 -24.19
N ILE A 264 -11.33 0.16 -22.87
CA ILE A 264 -12.47 -0.30 -22.07
C ILE A 264 -12.80 0.77 -21.02
N ASN A 265 -13.90 0.62 -20.28
CA ASN A 265 -14.15 1.48 -19.13
C ASN A 265 -13.27 1.02 -17.95
N CYS A 266 -11.99 1.41 -17.95
CA CYS A 266 -11.02 1.04 -16.94
C CYS A 266 -11.22 1.83 -15.64
N MET A 267 -11.11 1.15 -14.50
CA MET A 267 -11.16 1.78 -13.18
C MET A 267 -9.76 1.86 -12.56
N SER A 268 -9.03 0.75 -12.52
CA SER A 268 -7.66 0.72 -12.03
C SER A 268 -6.78 -0.26 -12.78
N THR A 269 -5.48 -0.18 -12.48
CA THR A 269 -4.47 -1.16 -12.83
C THR A 269 -3.77 -1.60 -11.55
N THR A 270 -3.38 -2.88 -11.51
CA THR A 270 -2.46 -3.39 -10.50
C THR A 270 -1.40 -4.25 -11.18
N ILE A 271 -0.18 -4.20 -10.67
CA ILE A 271 1.02 -4.72 -11.33
C ILE A 271 1.71 -5.72 -10.41
N ALA A 272 2.07 -6.89 -10.96
CA ALA A 272 2.81 -7.93 -10.25
C ALA A 272 3.47 -8.90 -11.24
N ASP A 273 4.45 -9.65 -10.77
CA ASP A 273 5.00 -10.84 -11.42
C ASP A 273 4.17 -12.07 -10.96
N TYR A 274 2.99 -12.27 -11.58
CA TYR A 274 2.03 -13.26 -11.09
C TYR A 274 2.39 -14.71 -11.44
N ASP A 275 3.24 -14.93 -12.45
CA ASP A 275 3.62 -16.26 -12.92
C ASP A 275 5.10 -16.62 -12.66
N GLY A 276 5.85 -15.73 -11.99
CA GLY A 276 7.19 -15.96 -11.49
C GLY A 276 8.27 -15.96 -12.57
N ASP A 277 8.05 -15.23 -13.68
CA ASP A 277 9.02 -15.12 -14.76
C ASP A 277 9.94 -13.88 -14.66
N LEU A 278 9.74 -13.06 -13.61
CA LEU A 278 10.44 -11.80 -13.27
C LEU A 278 10.09 -10.62 -14.17
N ASP A 279 9.12 -10.76 -15.06
CA ASP A 279 8.53 -9.67 -15.82
C ASP A 279 7.26 -9.15 -15.13
N MET A 280 7.11 -7.85 -14.93
CA MET A 280 5.91 -7.29 -14.31
C MET A 280 4.72 -7.34 -15.27
N ASP A 281 3.63 -7.98 -14.83
CA ASP A 281 2.37 -8.13 -15.53
C ASP A 281 1.33 -7.09 -15.09
N VAL A 282 0.25 -6.96 -15.84
CA VAL A 282 -0.77 -5.93 -15.60
C VAL A 282 -2.16 -6.54 -15.50
N TYR A 283 -2.84 -6.34 -14.38
CA TYR A 283 -4.28 -6.59 -14.28
C TYR A 283 -5.06 -5.27 -14.30
N ILE A 284 -6.10 -5.20 -15.13
CA ILE A 284 -6.94 -4.01 -15.31
C ILE A 284 -8.36 -4.34 -14.89
N THR A 285 -8.90 -3.58 -13.95
CA THR A 285 -10.29 -3.66 -13.53
C THR A 285 -11.19 -2.84 -14.46
N ALA A 286 -12.42 -3.30 -14.67
CA ALA A 286 -13.31 -2.71 -15.65
C ALA A 286 -14.79 -2.67 -15.22
N PHE A 287 -15.59 -1.97 -15.99
CA PHE A 287 -17.04 -1.87 -15.86
C PHE A 287 -17.76 -3.11 -16.44
N PRO A 288 -18.93 -3.52 -15.93
CA PRO A 288 -19.69 -4.63 -16.46
C PRO A 288 -19.97 -4.50 -17.96
N GLY A 289 -19.74 -5.62 -18.69
CA GLY A 289 -19.86 -5.67 -20.15
C GLY A 289 -18.56 -5.37 -20.88
N ASP A 290 -17.58 -4.76 -20.23
CA ASP A 290 -16.17 -4.85 -20.57
C ASP A 290 -15.57 -5.96 -19.69
N GLN A 291 -14.58 -6.65 -20.17
CA GLN A 291 -13.91 -7.69 -19.39
C GLN A 291 -12.75 -7.09 -18.62
N ASN A 292 -12.49 -7.55 -17.39
CA ASN A 292 -11.20 -7.31 -16.75
C ASN A 292 -10.08 -7.94 -17.59
N TRP A 293 -8.91 -7.34 -17.62
CA TRP A 293 -7.82 -7.82 -18.45
C TRP A 293 -6.61 -8.18 -17.60
N LEU A 294 -6.14 -9.41 -17.70
CA LEU A 294 -4.80 -9.80 -17.33
C LEU A 294 -3.93 -9.75 -18.58
N LEU A 295 -2.94 -8.88 -18.58
CA LEU A 295 -2.00 -8.65 -19.66
C LEU A 295 -0.65 -9.19 -19.24
N VAL A 296 -0.22 -10.29 -19.84
CA VAL A 296 1.10 -10.89 -19.59
C VAL A 296 2.16 -10.13 -20.35
N ASN A 297 3.20 -9.76 -19.67
CA ASN A 297 4.44 -9.24 -20.25
C ASN A 297 5.28 -10.40 -20.79
N ASN A 298 5.73 -10.30 -22.01
CA ASN A 298 6.65 -11.24 -22.63
C ASN A 298 7.75 -10.45 -23.32
N ASP A 299 8.86 -10.23 -22.65
CA ASP A 299 9.97 -9.42 -23.19
C ASP A 299 9.48 -8.04 -23.69
N TYR A 300 8.78 -7.28 -22.83
CA TYR A 300 8.24 -5.95 -23.15
C TYR A 300 7.13 -5.96 -24.24
N SER A 301 6.37 -7.04 -24.34
CA SER A 301 5.22 -7.15 -25.23
C SER A 301 4.02 -7.75 -24.50
N PHE A 302 3.00 -6.93 -24.26
CA PHE A 302 1.83 -7.31 -23.51
C PHE A 302 0.77 -7.95 -24.40
N SER A 303 0.23 -9.06 -23.92
CA SER A 303 -0.90 -9.73 -24.57
C SER A 303 -1.89 -10.20 -23.53
N PRO A 304 -3.21 -10.07 -23.81
CA PRO A 304 -4.21 -10.61 -22.92
C PRO A 304 -4.06 -12.14 -22.85
N VAL A 305 -4.14 -12.67 -21.64
CA VAL A 305 -4.29 -14.11 -21.45
C VAL A 305 -5.63 -14.53 -22.04
N ASN A 306 -5.64 -15.36 -23.08
CA ASN A 306 -6.84 -15.73 -23.79
C ASN A 306 -7.00 -17.26 -23.89
N GLU A 307 -8.27 -17.68 -24.16
CA GLU A 307 -8.72 -19.07 -24.30
C GLU A 307 -7.92 -19.91 -25.32
N ASP A 308 -7.26 -19.28 -26.29
CA ASP A 308 -6.56 -19.95 -27.38
C ASP A 308 -5.20 -20.58 -26.97
N SER A 309 -4.66 -20.22 -25.80
CA SER A 309 -3.41 -20.79 -25.28
C SER A 309 -3.58 -22.23 -24.77
N GLY A 310 -4.81 -22.69 -24.56
CA GLY A 310 -5.12 -24.04 -24.06
C GLY A 310 -4.91 -24.20 -22.56
N GLU A 311 -4.46 -23.16 -21.90
CA GLU A 311 -4.36 -22.97 -20.45
C GLU A 311 -5.25 -21.76 -20.14
N THR A 312 -6.37 -21.96 -19.45
CA THR A 312 -7.45 -20.99 -19.32
C THR A 312 -7.44 -20.26 -17.96
N PRO A 313 -6.56 -19.27 -17.72
CA PRO A 313 -6.70 -18.44 -16.53
C PRO A 313 -7.87 -17.45 -16.64
N MET A 314 -8.15 -16.91 -17.85
CA MET A 314 -9.04 -15.76 -18.03
C MET A 314 -10.53 -16.05 -17.78
N ASP A 315 -11.03 -17.26 -18.06
CA ASP A 315 -12.44 -17.58 -17.77
C ASP A 315 -12.76 -17.48 -16.27
N ASN A 316 -11.74 -17.60 -15.41
CA ASN A 316 -11.89 -17.56 -13.96
C ASN A 316 -11.72 -16.15 -13.36
N LEU A 317 -11.02 -15.22 -14.03
CA LEU A 317 -10.80 -13.85 -13.54
C LEU A 317 -11.85 -12.84 -14.01
N GLN A 318 -12.90 -13.30 -14.69
CA GLN A 318 -13.98 -12.44 -15.15
C GLN A 318 -14.96 -12.15 -14.01
N VAL A 319 -15.22 -10.88 -13.77
CA VAL A 319 -16.20 -10.40 -12.79
C VAL A 319 -17.25 -9.58 -13.51
N ASP A 320 -18.53 -9.99 -13.46
CA ASP A 320 -19.65 -9.23 -14.05
C ASP A 320 -20.20 -8.20 -13.05
N ALA A 321 -19.30 -7.39 -12.52
CA ALA A 321 -19.57 -6.33 -11.56
C ALA A 321 -18.85 -5.04 -11.96
N ILE A 322 -19.07 -3.94 -11.25
CA ILE A 322 -18.21 -2.76 -11.35
C ILE A 322 -17.00 -3.01 -10.48
N CYS A 323 -15.90 -3.37 -11.12
CA CYS A 323 -14.64 -3.63 -10.44
C CYS A 323 -13.84 -2.32 -10.29
N TRP A 324 -13.44 -1.99 -9.08
CA TRP A 324 -12.71 -0.78 -8.76
C TRP A 324 -11.23 -1.06 -8.49
N ALA A 325 -10.85 -1.35 -7.25
CA ALA A 325 -9.49 -1.72 -6.94
C ALA A 325 -9.21 -3.19 -7.28
N GLY A 326 -7.98 -3.49 -7.68
CA GLY A 326 -7.40 -4.82 -7.70
C GLY A 326 -6.14 -4.82 -6.83
N ASN A 327 -5.93 -5.86 -6.03
CA ASN A 327 -4.71 -6.02 -5.24
C ASN A 327 -4.15 -7.42 -5.39
N TRP A 328 -2.83 -7.48 -5.53
CA TRP A 328 -2.07 -8.70 -5.42
C TRP A 328 -1.65 -8.94 -3.97
N LEU A 329 -1.75 -10.18 -3.50
CA LEU A 329 -1.34 -10.61 -2.17
C LEU A 329 -1.22 -12.15 -2.16
N ASP A 330 -0.27 -12.71 -1.46
CA ASP A 330 -0.16 -14.16 -1.25
C ASP A 330 -0.83 -14.53 0.07
N VAL A 331 -2.18 -14.70 0.02
CA VAL A 331 -3.03 -14.84 1.21
C VAL A 331 -2.76 -16.12 2.00
N ASP A 332 -2.21 -17.15 1.37
CA ASP A 332 -1.93 -18.44 1.98
C ASP A 332 -0.44 -18.77 2.05
N ASN A 333 0.42 -17.83 1.71
CA ASN A 333 1.88 -17.95 1.71
C ASN A 333 2.40 -19.12 0.86
N ASN A 334 1.71 -19.43 -0.25
CA ASN A 334 2.11 -20.54 -1.11
C ASN A 334 3.24 -20.18 -2.10
N GLY A 335 3.61 -18.89 -2.19
CA GLY A 335 4.65 -18.35 -3.06
C GLY A 335 4.15 -17.79 -4.39
N PHE A 336 2.83 -17.72 -4.59
CA PHE A 336 2.21 -17.13 -5.78
C PHE A 336 1.19 -16.08 -5.35
N GLU A 337 1.27 -14.89 -5.92
CA GLU A 337 0.32 -13.81 -5.59
C GLU A 337 -1.09 -14.14 -6.07
N ASP A 338 -2.03 -14.12 -5.13
CA ASP A 338 -3.46 -14.16 -5.33
C ASP A 338 -3.98 -12.80 -5.77
N LEU A 339 -5.19 -12.74 -6.30
CA LEU A 339 -5.79 -11.50 -6.76
C LEU A 339 -7.11 -11.21 -6.04
N HIS A 340 -7.14 -10.12 -5.29
CA HIS A 340 -8.39 -9.55 -4.78
C HIS A 340 -8.94 -8.49 -5.74
N VAL A 341 -10.28 -8.48 -5.94
CA VAL A 341 -10.99 -7.49 -6.77
C VAL A 341 -12.15 -6.91 -5.97
N ALA A 342 -12.06 -5.61 -5.70
CA ALA A 342 -13.10 -4.85 -5.02
C ALA A 342 -14.24 -4.50 -5.98
N ASN A 343 -15.46 -4.76 -5.55
CA ASN A 343 -16.67 -4.52 -6.32
C ASN A 343 -17.59 -3.54 -5.59
N GLY A 344 -18.14 -2.58 -6.31
CA GLY A 344 -19.03 -1.62 -5.70
C GLY A 344 -19.93 -0.91 -6.69
N TYR A 345 -21.22 -0.90 -6.42
CA TYR A 345 -22.18 -0.06 -7.12
C TYR A 345 -22.84 0.89 -6.13
N SER A 346 -22.85 2.18 -6.44
CA SER A 346 -23.56 3.18 -5.67
C SER A 346 -24.73 3.76 -6.47
N GLU A 347 -25.93 3.84 -5.89
CA GLU A 347 -27.08 4.54 -6.47
C GLU A 347 -26.77 6.00 -6.83
N TYR A 348 -25.74 6.57 -6.19
CA TYR A 348 -25.28 7.96 -6.38
C TYR A 348 -24.49 8.15 -7.68
N THR A 349 -24.11 7.10 -8.39
CA THR A 349 -23.35 7.21 -9.64
C THR A 349 -24.20 7.72 -10.82
N ASN A 350 -25.51 7.97 -10.67
CA ASN A 350 -26.42 8.41 -11.72
C ASN A 350 -26.42 7.54 -12.99
N TYR A 351 -25.89 6.34 -12.94
CA TYR A 351 -26.07 5.38 -14.01
C TYR A 351 -27.51 4.88 -13.96
N PRO A 352 -28.25 4.94 -15.06
CA PRO A 352 -29.61 4.37 -15.09
C PRO A 352 -29.52 2.90 -14.68
N ALA A 353 -30.51 2.41 -13.95
CA ALA A 353 -30.68 1.02 -13.55
C ALA A 353 -30.78 0.07 -14.78
N ILE A 354 -29.67 -0.07 -15.50
CA ILE A 354 -29.55 -0.90 -16.71
C ILE A 354 -29.05 -2.29 -16.34
N LEU A 355 -28.46 -2.42 -15.16
CA LEU A 355 -27.84 -3.65 -14.71
C LEU A 355 -28.51 -4.08 -13.39
N ASP A 356 -28.92 -5.34 -13.33
CA ASP A 356 -29.30 -6.02 -12.08
C ASP A 356 -28.05 -6.33 -11.22
N VAL A 357 -27.03 -5.43 -11.17
CA VAL A 357 -25.70 -5.61 -10.54
C VAL A 357 -25.62 -5.01 -9.14
N TYR A 358 -26.70 -5.02 -8.41
CA TYR A 358 -26.76 -4.36 -7.09
C TYR A 358 -26.06 -5.10 -5.95
N ASP A 359 -25.66 -6.34 -6.15
CA ASP A 359 -25.28 -7.23 -5.06
C ASP A 359 -24.10 -8.16 -5.44
N GLU A 360 -23.05 -7.64 -6.09
CA GLU A 360 -21.88 -8.46 -6.38
C GLU A 360 -20.83 -8.30 -5.26
N PRO A 361 -20.48 -9.38 -4.56
CA PRO A 361 -19.43 -9.35 -3.55
C PRO A 361 -18.05 -9.12 -4.18
N ASP A 362 -17.10 -8.67 -3.39
CA ASP A 362 -15.70 -8.69 -3.75
C ASP A 362 -15.27 -10.11 -4.13
N LYS A 363 -14.21 -10.23 -4.91
CA LYS A 363 -13.69 -11.51 -5.35
C LYS A 363 -12.26 -11.71 -4.87
N LEU A 364 -11.95 -12.94 -4.49
CA LEU A 364 -10.59 -13.41 -4.26
C LEU A 364 -10.33 -14.59 -5.20
N PHE A 365 -9.26 -14.51 -5.98
CA PHE A 365 -8.80 -15.54 -6.88
C PHE A 365 -7.48 -16.08 -6.37
N LEU A 366 -7.48 -17.33 -5.94
CA LEU A 366 -6.30 -18.03 -5.45
C LEU A 366 -5.45 -18.49 -6.62
N ASN A 367 -4.16 -18.22 -6.56
CA ASN A 367 -3.18 -18.56 -7.58
C ASN A 367 -2.36 -19.80 -7.15
N ASP A 368 -2.29 -20.77 -8.03
CA ASP A 368 -1.39 -21.91 -7.90
C ASP A 368 -0.56 -22.01 -9.20
N ASN A 369 0.61 -21.38 -9.19
CA ASN A 369 1.55 -21.36 -10.31
C ASN A 369 0.91 -20.89 -11.64
N GLY A 370 0.28 -19.72 -11.60
CA GLY A 370 -0.39 -19.10 -12.76
C GLY A 370 -1.80 -19.62 -13.05
N LEU A 371 -2.32 -20.55 -12.23
CA LEU A 371 -3.66 -21.10 -12.35
C LEU A 371 -4.58 -20.53 -11.27
N PHE A 372 -5.52 -19.69 -11.67
CA PHE A 372 -6.45 -19.04 -10.76
C PHE A 372 -7.69 -19.88 -10.47
N THR A 373 -8.12 -19.88 -9.22
CA THR A 373 -9.37 -20.48 -8.75
C THR A 373 -10.11 -19.47 -7.87
N GLU A 374 -11.37 -19.16 -8.19
CA GLU A 374 -12.18 -18.28 -7.35
C GLU A 374 -12.36 -18.91 -5.96
N SER A 375 -12.12 -18.15 -4.90
CA SER A 375 -12.28 -18.58 -3.52
C SER A 375 -13.74 -18.98 -3.25
N GLU A 376 -13.93 -20.13 -2.60
CA GLU A 376 -15.24 -20.59 -2.13
C GLU A 376 -15.61 -19.99 -0.75
N ASP A 377 -14.78 -19.09 -0.21
CA ASP A 377 -15.03 -18.43 1.06
C ASP A 377 -16.34 -17.63 1.01
N ASN A 378 -17.14 -17.78 2.06
CA ASN A 378 -18.45 -17.12 2.14
C ASN A 378 -18.35 -15.58 2.11
N LEU A 379 -17.22 -15.01 2.51
CA LEU A 379 -16.95 -13.57 2.44
C LEU A 379 -16.99 -13.07 1.00
N PHE A 380 -16.42 -13.84 0.06
CA PHE A 380 -16.32 -13.50 -1.35
C PHE A 380 -17.47 -14.05 -2.21
N GLN A 381 -18.45 -14.73 -1.60
CA GLN A 381 -19.59 -15.30 -2.29
C GLN A 381 -20.92 -14.63 -1.93
N ASN A 382 -21.06 -14.11 -0.71
CA ASN A 382 -22.37 -13.72 -0.19
C ASN A 382 -22.37 -12.42 0.61
N VAL A 383 -21.24 -11.80 0.87
CA VAL A 383 -21.17 -10.52 1.59
C VAL A 383 -21.08 -9.39 0.57
N ASN A 384 -22.10 -8.57 0.54
CA ASN A 384 -22.19 -7.44 -0.38
C ASN A 384 -21.68 -6.18 0.33
N THR A 385 -20.43 -5.85 0.09
CA THR A 385 -19.82 -4.59 0.48
C THR A 385 -19.76 -3.66 -0.73
N LEU A 386 -19.88 -2.36 -0.51
CA LEU A 386 -19.66 -1.37 -1.56
C LEU A 386 -18.20 -0.92 -1.50
N SER A 387 -17.30 -1.81 -1.85
CA SER A 387 -15.86 -1.60 -1.80
C SER A 387 -15.39 -0.85 -3.04
N PHE A 388 -14.64 0.22 -2.85
CA PHE A 388 -14.06 0.99 -3.95
C PHE A 388 -12.54 0.95 -3.92
N SER A 389 -11.95 1.33 -2.78
CA SER A 389 -10.52 1.34 -2.56
C SER A 389 -10.17 0.28 -1.52
N THR A 390 -9.08 -0.40 -1.77
CA THR A 390 -8.54 -1.42 -0.88
C THR A 390 -7.05 -1.26 -0.72
N ALA A 391 -6.51 -1.73 0.39
CA ALA A 391 -5.08 -1.76 0.66
C ALA A 391 -4.70 -3.07 1.35
N VAL A 392 -3.49 -3.54 1.08
CA VAL A 392 -2.89 -4.75 1.66
C VAL A 392 -1.81 -4.36 2.66
N GLY A 393 -1.77 -5.03 3.80
CA GLY A 393 -0.77 -4.88 4.86
C GLY A 393 -0.82 -6.08 5.79
N ASP A 394 -0.10 -6.04 6.89
CA ASP A 394 -0.11 -7.09 7.90
C ASP A 394 -0.18 -6.40 9.27
N TYR A 395 -1.42 -6.06 9.68
CA TYR A 395 -1.64 -5.19 10.84
C TYR A 395 -1.26 -5.84 12.17
N ASN A 396 -1.26 -7.17 12.25
CA ASN A 396 -0.96 -7.92 13.46
C ASN A 396 0.44 -8.56 13.46
N ARG A 397 1.20 -8.37 12.38
CA ARG A 397 2.56 -8.87 12.16
C ARG A 397 2.68 -10.41 12.26
N ASP A 398 1.65 -11.12 11.85
CA ASP A 398 1.69 -12.58 11.87
C ASP A 398 2.31 -13.19 10.60
N GLY A 399 2.69 -12.34 9.63
CA GLY A 399 3.32 -12.73 8.38
C GLY A 399 2.35 -13.22 7.32
N PHE A 400 1.05 -12.96 7.50
CA PHE A 400 0.02 -13.21 6.50
C PHE A 400 -0.61 -11.87 6.08
N PRO A 401 -0.72 -11.59 4.78
CA PRO A 401 -1.19 -10.28 4.33
C PRO A 401 -2.70 -10.11 4.54
N ASP A 402 -3.06 -9.04 5.24
CA ASP A 402 -4.44 -8.65 5.50
C ASP A 402 -4.94 -7.65 4.47
N LEU A 403 -6.25 -7.55 4.32
CA LEU A 403 -6.90 -6.64 3.38
C LEU A 403 -7.83 -5.68 4.11
N VAL A 404 -7.72 -4.39 3.77
CA VAL A 404 -8.65 -3.35 4.23
C VAL A 404 -9.40 -2.76 3.05
N SER A 405 -10.72 -2.61 3.19
CA SER A 405 -11.59 -1.96 2.21
C SER A 405 -12.26 -0.73 2.78
N ASN A 406 -12.19 0.38 2.05
CA ASN A 406 -12.96 1.57 2.36
C ASN A 406 -14.34 1.47 1.71
N CYS A 407 -15.37 1.14 2.50
CA CYS A 407 -16.71 0.83 2.03
C CYS A 407 -17.63 2.06 2.07
N VAL A 408 -18.46 2.25 1.04
CA VAL A 408 -19.48 3.31 1.02
C VAL A 408 -20.79 2.81 1.61
N GLY A 409 -21.30 3.53 2.61
CA GLY A 409 -22.57 3.20 3.29
C GLY A 409 -22.44 2.15 4.39
N ASP A 410 -21.23 1.73 4.71
CA ASP A 410 -20.91 0.79 5.78
C ASP A 410 -19.57 1.18 6.43
N TYR A 411 -19.20 0.47 7.52
CA TYR A 411 -17.88 0.59 8.14
C TYR A 411 -16.79 0.08 7.19
N ALA A 412 -15.53 0.48 7.41
CA ALA A 412 -14.41 -0.15 6.74
C ALA A 412 -14.38 -1.66 7.05
N GLN A 413 -14.10 -2.46 6.05
CA GLN A 413 -13.94 -3.89 6.23
C GLN A 413 -12.47 -4.23 6.39
N ILE A 414 -12.15 -5.06 7.40
CA ILE A 414 -10.82 -5.65 7.59
C ILE A 414 -10.97 -7.15 7.49
N LEU A 415 -10.30 -7.72 6.52
CA LEU A 415 -10.21 -9.15 6.31
C LEU A 415 -8.81 -9.60 6.70
N ARG A 416 -8.72 -10.34 7.80
CA ARG A 416 -7.48 -10.94 8.29
C ARG A 416 -7.25 -12.26 7.58
N ALA A 417 -6.06 -12.47 7.03
CA ALA A 417 -5.66 -13.77 6.51
C ALA A 417 -5.55 -14.80 7.64
N GLU A 418 -5.90 -16.05 7.36
CA GLU A 418 -5.84 -17.13 8.36
C GLU A 418 -4.48 -17.82 8.29
N PRO A 419 -3.67 -17.76 9.36
CA PRO A 419 -2.36 -18.39 9.39
C PRO A 419 -2.41 -19.90 9.11
N ASN A 420 -1.43 -20.41 8.40
CA ASN A 420 -1.27 -21.81 8.07
C ASN A 420 0.16 -22.31 8.40
N GLU A 421 0.60 -23.44 7.85
CA GLU A 421 1.93 -24.01 8.08
C GLU A 421 2.99 -23.53 7.06
N ASN A 422 2.63 -22.64 6.12
CA ASN A 422 3.56 -22.09 5.14
C ASN A 422 4.43 -21.00 5.78
N HIS A 423 5.63 -20.86 5.24
CA HIS A 423 6.62 -19.90 5.68
C HIS A 423 6.59 -18.64 4.80
N TRP A 424 7.19 -17.56 5.30
CA TRP A 424 7.18 -16.26 4.66
C TRP A 424 8.46 -15.46 4.95
N MET A 425 8.62 -14.34 4.26
CA MET A 425 9.61 -13.29 4.56
C MET A 425 9.00 -11.93 4.27
N LYS A 426 9.36 -10.93 5.06
CA LYS A 426 8.97 -9.54 4.83
C LYS A 426 10.17 -8.64 4.81
N PHE A 427 10.15 -7.66 3.90
CA PHE A 427 11.26 -6.74 3.69
C PHE A 427 10.77 -5.29 3.73
N TRP A 428 11.41 -4.50 4.58
CA TRP A 428 11.34 -3.05 4.55
C TRP A 428 12.61 -2.53 3.88
N LEU A 429 12.48 -1.68 2.86
CA LEU A 429 13.63 -1.12 2.17
C LEU A 429 13.82 0.35 2.54
N GLU A 430 15.06 0.75 2.77
CA GLU A 430 15.44 2.15 2.91
C GLU A 430 16.56 2.51 1.94
N GLY A 431 16.34 3.56 1.14
CA GLY A 431 17.33 4.09 0.23
C GLY A 431 18.43 4.87 0.96
N GLY A 432 19.67 4.74 0.48
CA GLY A 432 20.82 5.53 0.94
C GLY A 432 21.15 6.68 -0.02
N ILE A 433 21.42 6.35 -1.28
CA ILE A 433 21.54 7.32 -2.37
C ILE A 433 20.29 7.37 -3.26
N SER A 434 19.45 6.35 -3.17
CA SER A 434 18.10 6.35 -3.70
C SER A 434 17.17 7.21 -2.82
N ASN A 435 15.95 7.48 -3.28
CA ASN A 435 14.94 8.06 -2.41
C ASN A 435 14.79 7.21 -1.13
N ARG A 436 14.49 7.85 0.00
CA ARG A 436 14.50 7.21 1.31
C ARG A 436 13.55 6.01 1.40
N ASP A 437 12.37 6.14 0.83
CA ASP A 437 11.37 5.07 0.79
C ASP A 437 11.72 3.95 -0.20
N ALA A 438 12.84 4.02 -0.91
CA ALA A 438 13.26 3.08 -1.94
C ALA A 438 12.19 2.79 -3.02
N VAL A 439 11.24 3.70 -3.23
CA VAL A 439 10.19 3.57 -4.26
C VAL A 439 10.83 3.40 -5.63
N GLY A 440 10.37 2.39 -6.37
CA GLY A 440 10.96 1.97 -7.63
C GLY A 440 12.03 0.88 -7.51
N ALA A 441 12.39 0.47 -6.28
CA ALA A 441 13.22 -0.72 -6.08
C ALA A 441 12.44 -2.00 -6.42
N THR A 442 13.17 -3.03 -6.87
CA THR A 442 12.63 -4.38 -6.98
C THR A 442 13.36 -5.32 -6.03
N ILE A 443 12.61 -6.22 -5.41
CA ILE A 443 13.16 -7.31 -4.60
C ILE A 443 12.87 -8.61 -5.33
N GLU A 444 13.89 -9.44 -5.47
CA GLU A 444 13.78 -10.80 -6.00
C GLU A 444 14.19 -11.78 -4.91
N ILE A 445 13.38 -12.80 -4.67
CA ILE A 445 13.79 -13.94 -3.84
C ILE A 445 13.94 -15.19 -4.68
N TRP A 446 14.88 -16.03 -4.31
CA TRP A 446 15.16 -17.30 -4.98
C TRP A 446 15.01 -18.44 -3.96
N VAL A 447 14.11 -19.40 -4.24
CA VAL A 447 13.77 -20.50 -3.36
C VAL A 447 13.73 -21.80 -4.15
N ASP A 448 14.67 -22.73 -3.91
CA ASP A 448 14.82 -24.01 -4.64
C ASP A 448 14.80 -23.85 -6.19
N GLY A 449 15.34 -22.71 -6.67
CA GLY A 449 15.43 -22.39 -8.10
C GLY A 449 14.17 -21.78 -8.70
N ILE A 450 13.15 -21.44 -7.89
CA ILE A 450 12.00 -20.63 -8.28
C ILE A 450 12.26 -19.19 -7.82
N SER A 451 11.90 -18.22 -8.66
CA SER A 451 12.03 -16.80 -8.36
C SER A 451 10.68 -16.16 -8.17
N GLN A 452 10.64 -15.13 -7.35
CA GLN A 452 9.53 -14.21 -7.19
C GLN A 452 10.08 -12.80 -7.20
N SER A 453 9.35 -11.85 -7.76
CA SER A 453 9.73 -10.44 -7.78
C SER A 453 8.61 -9.55 -7.24
N ARG A 454 8.99 -8.51 -6.52
CA ARG A 454 8.09 -7.42 -6.08
C ARG A 454 8.74 -6.09 -6.40
N MET A 455 7.92 -5.08 -6.64
CA MET A 455 8.37 -3.71 -6.85
C MET A 455 7.69 -2.79 -5.86
N LEU A 456 8.46 -1.92 -5.19
CA LEU A 456 7.91 -0.93 -4.28
C LEU A 456 7.24 0.21 -5.03
N PHE A 457 6.00 0.47 -4.66
CA PHE A 457 5.18 1.56 -5.19
C PHE A 457 4.82 2.59 -4.11
N ALA A 458 4.57 3.82 -4.51
CA ALA A 458 3.94 4.85 -3.68
C ALA A 458 2.68 5.36 -4.38
N GLY A 459 1.56 4.76 -4.04
CA GLY A 459 0.25 4.94 -4.68
C GLY A 459 -0.02 3.87 -5.74
N GLU A 460 -1.05 3.05 -5.51
CA GLU A 460 -1.38 1.88 -6.30
C GLU A 460 -2.89 1.78 -6.51
N ASN A 461 -3.32 0.86 -7.33
CA ASN A 461 -4.71 0.48 -7.59
C ASN A 461 -5.70 1.66 -7.65
N TYR A 462 -6.98 1.45 -7.31
CA TYR A 462 -7.98 2.53 -7.26
C TYR A 462 -7.94 3.26 -5.93
N LEU A 463 -7.26 4.41 -5.86
CA LEU A 463 -7.16 5.31 -4.70
C LEU A 463 -6.50 4.69 -3.46
N GLY A 464 -5.78 3.58 -3.61
CA GLY A 464 -5.16 2.85 -2.51
C GLY A 464 -3.66 3.06 -2.39
N GLN A 465 -3.14 2.70 -1.24
CA GLN A 465 -1.71 2.51 -1.00
C GLN A 465 -1.55 1.29 -0.11
N ASN A 466 -0.79 0.30 -0.59
CA ASN A 466 -0.43 -0.86 0.18
C ASN A 466 0.68 -0.52 1.19
N SER A 467 0.93 -1.44 2.13
CA SER A 467 2.04 -1.36 3.06
C SER A 467 3.37 -1.21 2.34
N HIS A 468 4.31 -0.53 2.98
CA HIS A 468 5.70 -0.45 2.52
C HIS A 468 6.47 -1.78 2.73
N TRP A 469 5.91 -2.70 3.51
CA TRP A 469 6.46 -4.04 3.67
C TRP A 469 6.19 -4.90 2.44
N GLU A 470 7.26 -5.28 1.73
CA GLU A 470 7.16 -6.27 0.67
C GLU A 470 7.11 -7.68 1.26
N HIS A 471 6.06 -8.40 0.93
CA HIS A 471 5.76 -9.71 1.47
C HIS A 471 6.02 -10.83 0.45
N PHE A 472 6.60 -11.93 0.91
CA PHE A 472 6.86 -13.12 0.11
C PHE A 472 6.47 -14.37 0.88
N GLY A 473 5.44 -15.11 0.44
CA GLY A 473 5.21 -16.47 0.84
C GLY A 473 6.25 -17.40 0.19
N ILE A 474 6.63 -18.46 0.89
CA ILE A 474 7.62 -19.44 0.38
C ILE A 474 7.16 -20.90 0.54
N GLY A 475 5.88 -21.11 0.80
CA GLY A 475 5.31 -22.45 0.97
C GLY A 475 5.91 -23.20 2.15
N ASP A 476 6.18 -24.48 1.96
CA ASP A 476 6.79 -25.36 2.99
C ASP A 476 8.33 -25.27 3.06
N MET A 477 8.93 -24.28 2.38
CA MET A 477 10.38 -24.08 2.36
C MET A 477 10.86 -23.38 3.63
N THR A 478 11.93 -23.89 4.23
CA THR A 478 12.49 -23.37 5.48
C THR A 478 13.78 -22.57 5.30
N SER A 479 14.11 -22.21 4.08
CA SER A 479 15.27 -21.38 3.73
C SER A 479 15.12 -20.82 2.33
N VAL A 480 15.72 -19.66 2.10
CA VAL A 480 15.86 -19.03 0.76
C VAL A 480 17.31 -19.12 0.27
N ASP A 481 17.50 -19.23 -1.04
CA ASP A 481 18.82 -19.29 -1.66
C ASP A 481 19.50 -17.92 -1.62
N SER A 482 18.77 -16.88 -1.99
CA SER A 482 19.23 -15.49 -1.95
C SER A 482 18.06 -14.51 -2.03
N VAL A 483 18.29 -13.30 -1.53
CA VAL A 483 17.46 -12.11 -1.70
C VAL A 483 18.28 -11.08 -2.47
N VAL A 484 17.72 -10.53 -3.53
CA VAL A 484 18.36 -9.56 -4.40
C VAL A 484 17.54 -8.29 -4.44
N VAL A 485 18.17 -7.15 -4.13
CA VAL A 485 17.52 -5.84 -4.22
C VAL A 485 18.14 -5.03 -5.35
N ASN A 486 17.33 -4.67 -6.33
CA ASN A 486 17.69 -3.73 -7.37
C ASN A 486 17.23 -2.33 -6.94
N TRP A 487 18.15 -1.52 -6.45
CA TRP A 487 17.85 -0.17 -6.00
C TRP A 487 17.58 0.79 -7.19
N PRO A 488 16.70 1.80 -7.03
CA PRO A 488 16.44 2.79 -8.09
C PRO A 488 17.72 3.48 -8.59
N ILE A 489 18.65 3.74 -7.66
CA ILE A 489 19.97 4.32 -7.94
C ILE A 489 21.03 3.47 -7.26
N GLY A 490 22.12 3.22 -7.95
CA GLY A 490 23.28 2.53 -7.38
C GLY A 490 23.42 1.09 -7.83
N ALA A 491 24.09 0.30 -7.00
CA ALA A 491 24.37 -1.10 -7.29
C ALA A 491 23.32 -2.01 -6.65
N GLN A 492 23.09 -3.15 -7.27
CA GLN A 492 22.30 -4.23 -6.70
C GLN A 492 22.94 -4.75 -5.39
N SER A 493 22.11 -5.04 -4.40
CA SER A 493 22.50 -5.74 -3.16
C SER A 493 22.08 -7.20 -3.22
N VAL A 494 22.89 -8.10 -2.66
CA VAL A 494 22.59 -9.54 -2.61
C VAL A 494 22.81 -10.02 -1.19
N TYR A 495 21.80 -10.65 -0.62
CA TYR A 495 21.82 -11.20 0.73
C TYR A 495 21.62 -12.71 0.68
N GLU A 496 22.41 -13.45 1.48
CA GLU A 496 22.31 -14.89 1.63
C GLU A 496 22.18 -15.25 3.12
N GLY A 497 21.43 -16.32 3.41
CA GLY A 497 21.32 -16.87 4.76
C GLY A 497 20.41 -16.07 5.69
N LEU A 498 19.48 -15.29 5.16
CA LEU A 498 18.41 -14.68 5.93
C LEU A 498 17.46 -15.78 6.43
N GLU A 499 17.03 -15.66 7.67
CA GLU A 499 16.08 -16.60 8.27
C GLU A 499 14.67 -16.33 7.77
N VAL A 500 13.85 -17.38 7.65
CA VAL A 500 12.44 -17.27 7.25
C VAL A 500 11.56 -16.94 8.45
N ASP A 501 10.31 -16.55 8.21
CA ASP A 501 9.33 -16.10 9.21
C ASP A 501 9.82 -14.88 10.02
N GLU A 502 10.54 -13.99 9.33
CA GLU A 502 11.17 -12.83 9.94
C GLU A 502 10.94 -11.56 9.11
N HIS A 503 11.05 -10.41 9.78
CA HIS A 503 10.91 -9.07 9.21
C HIS A 503 12.29 -8.43 9.07
N TRP A 504 12.72 -8.21 7.84
CA TRP A 504 14.04 -7.71 7.53
C TRP A 504 14.00 -6.24 7.09
N LEU A 505 14.78 -5.41 7.76
CA LEU A 505 15.13 -4.07 7.29
C LEU A 505 16.40 -4.17 6.44
N LEU A 506 16.29 -3.75 5.18
CA LEU A 506 17.39 -3.70 4.21
C LEU A 506 17.68 -2.24 3.86
N VAL A 507 18.72 -1.68 4.45
CA VAL A 507 19.18 -0.33 4.14
C VAL A 507 20.23 -0.39 3.04
N GLN A 508 20.12 0.47 2.04
CA GLN A 508 21.05 0.49 0.91
C GLN A 508 22.50 0.67 1.37
N ASP A 509 23.40 -0.23 0.91
CA ASP A 509 24.83 -0.28 1.26
C ASP A 509 25.12 -0.64 2.75
N GLU A 510 24.13 -1.17 3.50
CA GLU A 510 24.29 -1.63 4.87
C GLU A 510 24.03 -3.15 5.03
N GLU A 511 24.36 -3.72 6.18
CA GLU A 511 24.08 -5.12 6.49
C GLU A 511 22.59 -5.28 6.88
N PRO A 512 21.93 -6.39 6.53
CA PRO A 512 20.52 -6.61 6.83
C PRO A 512 20.27 -6.65 8.34
N MET A 513 19.17 -6.08 8.77
CA MET A 513 18.75 -6.06 10.18
C MET A 513 17.41 -6.77 10.32
N ASN A 514 17.32 -7.73 11.22
CA ASN A 514 16.05 -8.32 11.62
C ASN A 514 15.41 -7.44 12.71
N LEU A 515 14.22 -6.90 12.45
CA LEU A 515 13.58 -5.92 13.34
C LEU A 515 12.96 -6.54 14.60
N TRP A 516 12.44 -7.77 14.51
CA TRP A 516 11.69 -8.39 15.61
C TRP A 516 12.08 -9.86 15.81
N THR A 517 13.37 -10.15 16.01
CA THR A 517 13.80 -11.53 16.27
C THR A 517 13.24 -12.05 17.58
N SER A 518 12.78 -13.32 17.58
CA SER A 518 12.50 -14.04 18.82
C SER A 518 13.73 -14.15 19.75
N ASP A 519 14.93 -13.94 19.20
CA ASP A 519 16.20 -13.91 19.93
C ASP A 519 16.53 -12.53 20.54
N ASN A 520 15.76 -11.49 20.17
CA ASN A 520 15.74 -10.20 20.86
C ASN A 520 15.02 -10.27 22.22
N VAL A 521 14.60 -11.45 22.67
CA VAL A 521 14.41 -11.70 24.10
C VAL A 521 15.78 -11.63 24.74
N CYS A 522 16.18 -10.40 25.02
CA CYS A 522 17.48 -10.10 25.60
C CYS A 522 17.56 -10.72 26.99
N GLU A 523 18.31 -11.81 27.11
CA GLU A 523 18.57 -12.38 28.43
C GLU A 523 19.48 -11.48 29.29
N ASP A 524 20.28 -10.59 28.68
CA ASP A 524 21.27 -9.78 29.40
C ASP A 524 21.30 -8.27 29.09
N GLU A 525 21.34 -7.79 27.83
CA GLU A 525 21.43 -6.35 27.48
C GLU A 525 20.69 -6.01 26.16
N CYS A 526 19.45 -5.53 26.21
CA CYS A 526 18.70 -4.98 25.08
C CYS A 526 18.77 -3.47 25.07
N TYR A 527 19.27 -2.92 24.01
CA TYR A 527 19.30 -1.49 23.76
C TYR A 527 18.05 -1.06 23.01
N GLY A 528 17.50 0.10 23.35
CA GLY A 528 16.32 0.67 22.72
C GLY A 528 15.56 1.58 23.68
N CYS A 529 14.45 2.14 23.23
CA CYS A 529 13.63 2.95 24.11
C CYS A 529 12.90 2.10 25.15
N THR A 530 13.22 2.28 26.43
CA THR A 530 12.64 1.52 27.56
C THR A 530 11.44 2.21 28.21
N TYR A 531 11.01 3.34 27.69
CA TYR A 531 9.91 4.12 28.26
C TYR A 531 8.60 3.83 27.54
N ALA A 532 7.69 3.16 28.24
CA ALA A 532 6.38 2.74 27.70
C ALA A 532 5.51 3.89 27.16
N GLU A 533 5.86 5.12 27.50
CA GLU A 533 5.20 6.34 27.04
C GLU A 533 5.88 6.97 25.81
N ALA A 534 6.97 6.40 25.34
CA ALA A 534 7.62 6.85 24.11
C ALA A 534 6.93 6.27 22.88
N CYS A 535 6.95 7.00 21.79
CA CYS A 535 6.39 6.57 20.51
C CYS A 535 7.08 5.35 19.92
N ASN A 536 8.38 5.27 20.13
CA ASN A 536 9.24 4.16 19.72
C ASN A 536 9.63 3.29 20.92
N PHE A 537 8.67 3.05 21.84
CA PHE A 537 8.88 2.13 22.95
C PHE A 537 9.20 0.74 22.41
N ASN A 538 10.31 0.19 22.90
CA ASN A 538 10.64 -1.21 22.66
C ASN A 538 10.37 -2.01 23.95
N PRO A 539 9.33 -2.84 24.01
CA PRO A 539 8.98 -3.61 25.20
C PRO A 539 10.05 -4.63 25.60
N GLU A 540 10.93 -4.98 24.70
CA GLU A 540 12.03 -5.91 24.88
C GLU A 540 13.30 -5.23 25.40
N ALA A 541 13.42 -3.90 25.24
CA ALA A 541 14.58 -3.16 25.69
C ALA A 541 14.68 -3.13 27.23
N ASN A 542 15.84 -3.43 27.76
CA ASN A 542 16.16 -3.31 29.17
C ASN A 542 17.30 -2.30 29.44
N ILE A 543 17.88 -1.73 28.39
CA ILE A 543 18.87 -0.67 28.45
C ILE A 543 18.44 0.47 27.53
N GLU A 544 18.19 1.64 28.12
CA GLU A 544 17.90 2.85 27.35
C GLU A 544 19.14 3.31 26.58
N ASP A 545 19.00 3.44 25.25
CA ASP A 545 20.08 3.83 24.34
C ASP A 545 20.06 5.31 23.94
N GLY A 546 19.07 6.06 24.42
CA GLY A 546 18.88 7.47 24.11
C GLY A 546 18.05 7.74 22.85
N THR A 547 17.45 6.69 22.28
CA THR A 547 16.61 6.81 21.06
C THR A 547 15.17 7.19 21.34
N CYS A 548 14.72 7.22 22.62
CA CYS A 548 13.32 7.49 22.96
C CYS A 548 12.81 8.79 22.35
N SER A 549 11.73 8.67 21.58
CA SER A 549 10.97 9.78 21.06
C SER A 549 9.66 9.94 21.82
N PHE A 550 9.42 11.13 22.38
CA PHE A 550 8.20 11.46 23.13
C PHE A 550 7.31 12.46 22.40
N SER A 551 7.63 12.78 21.15
CA SER A 551 6.81 13.64 20.29
C SER A 551 5.80 12.84 19.51
N CYS A 552 5.06 11.95 20.19
CA CYS A 552 3.99 11.20 19.57
C CYS A 552 2.70 11.99 19.48
N TRP A 553 1.93 11.68 18.48
CA TRP A 553 0.70 12.29 18.04
C TRP A 553 -0.42 12.33 19.06
N SER A 554 -0.50 11.39 19.98
CA SER A 554 -1.67 11.21 20.81
C SER A 554 -1.52 11.65 22.25
N ASN A 555 -0.33 12.00 22.71
CA ASN A 555 -0.20 12.34 24.14
C ASN A 555 0.86 13.41 24.40
N ALA A 556 0.42 14.64 24.28
CA ALA A 556 1.01 15.75 25.03
C ALA A 556 1.05 15.46 26.56
N ASN A 557 0.97 14.20 27.01
CA ASN A 557 0.77 13.79 28.38
C ASN A 557 1.71 12.70 28.88
N ALA A 558 2.81 12.42 28.21
CA ALA A 558 3.84 11.60 28.85
C ALA A 558 4.31 12.29 30.13
N CYS A 559 4.58 13.58 30.06
CA CYS A 559 4.74 14.45 31.23
C CYS A 559 3.88 15.69 31.01
N GLY A 560 2.94 16.00 31.90
CA GLY A 560 2.09 17.21 31.82
C GLY A 560 2.93 18.49 31.68
N LEU A 561 2.34 19.53 31.10
CA LEU A 561 2.99 20.84 30.97
C LEU A 561 3.66 21.26 32.30
N GLY A 562 4.93 21.68 32.24
CA GLY A 562 5.72 22.03 33.45
C GLY A 562 6.41 20.86 34.14
N THR A 563 6.36 19.67 33.53
CA THR A 563 7.14 18.52 33.97
C THR A 563 8.05 18.03 32.86
N VAL A 564 9.19 17.49 33.24
CA VAL A 564 10.14 16.83 32.35
C VAL A 564 10.31 15.39 32.80
N TRP A 565 10.63 14.51 31.87
CA TRP A 565 10.93 13.14 32.19
C TRP A 565 12.27 13.05 32.94
N ASN A 566 12.28 12.33 34.06
CA ASN A 566 13.46 12.08 34.83
C ASN A 566 13.92 10.64 34.63
N GLU A 567 15.02 10.47 33.92
CA GLU A 567 15.62 9.18 33.59
C GLU A 567 15.98 8.32 34.80
N ASP A 568 16.47 8.95 35.89
CA ASP A 568 16.87 8.22 37.10
C ASP A 568 15.70 7.63 37.90
N SER A 569 14.52 8.20 37.77
CA SER A 569 13.32 7.79 38.52
C SER A 569 12.26 7.12 37.66
N ALA A 570 12.40 7.14 36.33
CA ALA A 570 11.37 6.71 35.35
C ALA A 570 9.99 7.30 35.66
N THR A 571 9.93 8.59 35.93
CA THR A 571 8.72 9.34 36.25
C THR A 571 8.82 10.78 35.78
N CYS A 572 7.67 11.40 35.48
CA CYS A 572 7.59 12.83 35.23
C CYS A 572 7.91 13.61 36.54
N VAL A 573 8.85 14.51 36.47
CA VAL A 573 9.21 15.39 37.56
C VAL A 573 8.98 16.85 37.15
N PRO A 574 8.78 17.76 38.11
CA PRO A 574 8.70 19.18 37.79
C PRO A 574 9.88 19.65 36.95
N ASP A 575 9.61 20.41 35.90
CA ASP A 575 10.65 21.02 35.08
C ASP A 575 11.53 21.92 35.94
N PRO A 576 12.86 21.73 35.95
CA PRO A 576 13.77 22.62 36.67
C PRO A 576 13.82 24.03 36.04
N ASP A 577 13.30 24.20 34.80
CA ASP A 577 13.14 25.51 34.17
C ASP A 577 11.68 25.98 34.30
N PRO A 578 11.35 26.83 35.30
CA PRO A 578 9.97 27.23 35.60
C PRO A 578 9.32 28.13 34.55
N CYS A 579 9.96 28.34 33.40
CA CYS A 579 9.44 29.15 32.30
C CYS A 579 8.56 28.37 31.34
N VAL A 580 8.34 27.05 31.53
CA VAL A 580 7.57 26.19 30.63
C VAL A 580 6.54 25.34 31.38
N GLY A 581 5.28 25.44 31.06
CA GLY A 581 4.22 24.50 31.44
C GLY A 581 3.54 24.75 32.79
N ASP A 582 3.50 23.74 33.67
CA ASP A 582 2.94 23.85 35.05
C ASP A 582 3.87 24.68 35.91
N LEU A 583 3.63 25.98 35.94
CA LEU A 583 4.54 26.98 36.47
C LEU A 583 4.45 27.12 37.99
N ASN A 584 3.49 26.51 38.63
CA ASN A 584 3.33 26.50 40.07
C ASN A 584 3.62 25.13 40.70
N TYR A 585 3.98 24.13 39.90
CA TYR A 585 4.36 22.77 40.32
C TYR A 585 3.27 22.03 41.13
N ASP A 586 1.97 22.35 40.88
CA ASP A 586 0.87 21.71 41.60
C ASP A 586 0.27 20.51 40.87
N ASN A 587 0.87 20.10 39.74
CA ASN A 587 0.43 19.02 38.83
C ASN A 587 -0.94 19.25 38.18
N THR A 588 -1.36 20.51 38.07
CA THR A 588 -2.61 20.84 37.37
C THR A 588 -2.46 22.15 36.62
N ILE A 589 -2.79 22.15 35.33
CA ILE A 589 -2.77 23.36 34.51
C ILE A 589 -4.05 24.15 34.81
N THR A 590 -3.89 25.29 35.42
CA THR A 590 -4.99 26.16 35.86
C THR A 590 -4.83 27.60 35.34
N VAL A 591 -5.81 28.43 35.66
CA VAL A 591 -5.72 29.87 35.37
C VAL A 591 -4.53 30.53 36.10
N SER A 592 -4.05 29.93 37.20
CA SER A 592 -2.87 30.41 37.90
C SER A 592 -1.59 30.28 37.08
N ASP A 593 -1.43 29.15 36.38
CA ASP A 593 -0.28 28.89 35.49
C ASP A 593 -0.32 29.83 34.28
N LEU A 594 -1.49 30.07 33.72
CA LEU A 594 -1.67 31.03 32.65
C LEU A 594 -1.31 32.47 33.11
N LEU A 595 -1.63 32.83 34.35
CA LEU A 595 -1.26 34.13 34.90
C LEU A 595 0.26 34.26 35.14
N ILE A 596 0.91 33.16 35.52
CA ILE A 596 2.37 33.12 35.65
C ILE A 596 3.01 33.22 34.26
N LEU A 597 2.51 32.46 33.28
CA LEU A 597 2.97 32.53 31.90
C LEU A 597 2.84 33.93 31.29
N LEU A 598 1.72 34.60 31.53
CA LEU A 598 1.50 35.98 31.10
C LEU A 598 2.48 36.96 31.78
N ASN A 599 2.81 36.73 33.04
CA ASN A 599 3.79 37.54 33.72
C ASN A 599 5.21 37.30 33.21
N VAL A 600 5.54 36.08 32.82
CA VAL A 600 6.84 35.72 32.19
C VAL A 600 6.95 36.30 30.78
N MET A 601 5.88 36.27 29.99
CA MET A 601 5.87 36.85 28.63
C MET A 601 5.99 38.37 28.62
N PHE A 602 5.62 39.06 29.71
CA PHE A 602 5.64 40.51 29.86
C PHE A 602 6.58 41.02 30.96
N GLY A 603 7.34 40.15 31.59
CA GLY A 603 8.30 40.42 32.64
C GLY A 603 9.48 39.45 32.60
N ASP A 604 10.54 39.75 33.36
CA ASP A 604 11.68 38.86 33.44
C ASP A 604 11.35 37.62 34.26
N CYS A 605 11.78 36.42 33.78
CA CYS A 605 11.73 35.18 34.56
C CYS A 605 12.42 35.40 35.93
N PRO A 606 11.85 34.99 37.06
CA PRO A 606 12.57 34.99 38.31
C PRO A 606 13.74 34.00 38.24
N GLU A 607 14.93 34.42 38.63
CA GLU A 607 16.13 33.59 38.77
C GLU A 607 15.96 32.45 39.77
#